data_2e0d717296e679c3637548b7c6b18072
#
_entry.id   2e0d717296e679c3637548b7c6b18072
#
_cell.length_a   1.000
_cell.length_b   1.000
_cell.length_c   1.000
_cell.angle_alpha   90.00
_cell.angle_beta   90.00
_cell.angle_gamma   90.00
#
_symmetry.space_group_name_H-M   'P 1'
#
loop_
_entity.id
_entity.type
_entity.pdbx_description
1 polymer ?
#
loop_
_entity_poly.entity_id
_entity_poly.type
_entity_poly.pdbx_seq_one_letter_code
_entity_poly.pdbx_strand_id
1 'polypeptide(L)'
;MGGSLAGLLAAHVLAGHADRVTVVERDRFPGGAEPRPGVPQGRHPHVLLQGGQVAMEALLPGFLAELREAGAPWVGMPSDMVLWQAGRWFRRVSASTHIYTGSRAQLEELVRRRVLANPLIGTMEGADVVGLLGDASRVRGVLLRERSGDTRTEPRALEADLVVDASGTGTKAPQWLAAIGAAAPHEETLDTGLAYASRVYRGPKGVLDGATVGYYVYPGPSQLHGGGALPLEDGTHLVIVSGLRGDEPPTDDDEFVTYAKRLSHPLLDRWMDEAEPLSPPFGYRRTANVRRRYDLPGPPAGFLATGDALCTFNPIYGQGMAVAAMSAVALRDALADPHRTPTTRRAQRALLAASRQAWDISAGADRKMPGALGSALDGGPADRVADWYLRRVQERAPGDPVVGGAFRAVLTLARPVSALFAPPVARAVLFARPAPTPTEPPAAPEGPGVNRSGSDGGSIP
;
A
#
# COMPACT_ATOMS: atom_id res chain seq x y z
N MET A 1 -10.20 6.30 -16.61
CA MET A 1 -11.36 6.20 -15.70
C MET A 1 -10.84 6.10 -14.28
N GLY A 2 -11.22 7.03 -13.39
CA GLY A 2 -10.70 7.19 -12.03
C GLY A 2 -9.56 8.20 -11.94
N GLY A 3 -9.73 9.24 -11.12
CA GLY A 3 -8.81 10.37 -10.92
C GLY A 3 -8.09 10.33 -9.58
N SER A 4 -7.80 9.15 -9.02
CA SER A 4 -6.90 8.95 -7.89
C SER A 4 -5.49 8.59 -8.37
N LEU A 5 -4.57 8.22 -7.48
CA LEU A 5 -3.14 8.07 -7.79
C LEU A 5 -2.86 7.27 -9.06
N ALA A 6 -3.43 6.06 -9.17
CA ALA A 6 -3.15 5.19 -10.31
C ALA A 6 -3.60 5.81 -11.64
N GLY A 7 -4.77 6.45 -11.67
CA GLY A 7 -5.29 7.10 -12.88
C GLY A 7 -4.52 8.38 -13.23
N LEU A 8 -4.19 9.21 -12.23
CA LEU A 8 -3.39 10.43 -12.45
C LEU A 8 -1.99 10.11 -12.96
N LEU A 9 -1.30 9.13 -12.35
CA LEU A 9 0.04 8.73 -12.77
C LEU A 9 0.04 8.06 -14.16
N ALA A 10 -1.00 7.26 -14.47
CA ALA A 10 -1.18 6.73 -15.82
C ALA A 10 -1.44 7.85 -16.84
N ALA A 11 -2.26 8.86 -16.50
CA ALA A 11 -2.51 10.04 -17.34
C ALA A 11 -1.23 10.83 -17.60
N HIS A 12 -0.39 11.02 -16.56
CA HIS A 12 0.91 11.67 -16.70
C HIS A 12 1.81 10.95 -17.72
N VAL A 13 1.92 9.63 -17.64
CA VAL A 13 2.70 8.84 -18.59
C VAL A 13 2.13 8.92 -20.00
N LEU A 14 0.82 8.77 -20.14
CA LEU A 14 0.14 8.75 -21.45
C LEU A 14 0.17 10.10 -22.15
N ALA A 15 0.27 11.21 -21.44
CA ALA A 15 0.42 12.54 -22.04
C ALA A 15 1.70 12.70 -22.86
N GLY A 16 2.72 11.83 -22.65
CA GLY A 16 3.90 11.75 -23.52
C GLY A 16 3.69 10.93 -24.80
N HIS A 17 2.51 10.33 -25.00
CA HIS A 17 2.23 9.40 -26.10
C HIS A 17 0.88 9.64 -26.79
N ALA A 18 0.15 10.68 -26.40
CA ALA A 18 -1.18 11.00 -26.92
C ALA A 18 -1.33 12.53 -27.09
N ASP A 19 -2.11 12.95 -28.07
CA ASP A 19 -2.42 14.37 -28.30
C ASP A 19 -3.29 14.95 -27.17
N ARG A 20 -4.05 14.10 -26.49
CA ARG A 20 -4.94 14.47 -25.39
C ARG A 20 -5.21 13.31 -24.46
N VAL A 21 -5.21 13.57 -23.15
CA VAL A 21 -5.66 12.63 -22.12
C VAL A 21 -6.83 13.22 -21.36
N THR A 22 -7.91 12.45 -21.19
CA THR A 22 -9.06 12.85 -20.37
C THR A 22 -9.19 11.96 -19.15
N VAL A 23 -9.07 12.54 -17.96
CA VAL A 23 -9.31 11.87 -16.69
C VAL A 23 -10.80 11.99 -16.35
N VAL A 24 -11.54 10.90 -16.42
CA VAL A 24 -12.94 10.85 -16.01
C VAL A 24 -13.01 10.48 -14.54
N GLU A 25 -13.60 11.36 -13.71
CA GLU A 25 -13.72 11.17 -12.27
C GLU A 25 -15.17 11.35 -11.81
N ARG A 26 -15.63 10.41 -10.98
CA ARG A 26 -17.00 10.43 -10.44
C ARG A 26 -17.25 11.53 -9.41
N ASP A 27 -16.22 11.89 -8.64
CA ASP A 27 -16.27 12.97 -7.68
C ASP A 27 -15.91 14.32 -8.35
N ARG A 28 -16.16 15.41 -7.66
CA ARG A 28 -15.50 16.68 -7.91
C ARG A 28 -14.20 16.73 -7.12
N PHE A 29 -13.13 17.18 -7.73
CA PHE A 29 -11.88 17.36 -7.02
C PHE A 29 -12.01 18.47 -5.98
N PRO A 30 -11.56 18.25 -4.74
CA PRO A 30 -11.50 19.32 -3.75
C PRO A 30 -10.44 20.35 -4.15
N GLY A 31 -10.61 21.58 -3.68
CA GLY A 31 -9.66 22.69 -3.93
C GLY A 31 -8.32 22.55 -3.20
N GLY A 32 -8.22 21.61 -2.26
CA GLY A 32 -7.04 21.36 -1.43
C GLY A 32 -6.88 19.89 -1.05
N ALA A 33 -6.15 19.66 0.03
CA ALA A 33 -5.89 18.34 0.62
C ALA A 33 -7.07 17.86 1.49
N GLU A 34 -8.19 17.59 0.87
CA GLU A 34 -9.42 17.16 1.54
C GLU A 34 -9.81 15.73 1.16
N PRO A 35 -10.34 14.93 2.11
CA PRO A 35 -10.91 13.62 1.80
C PRO A 35 -12.12 13.73 0.84
N ARG A 36 -12.29 12.74 -0.04
CA ARG A 36 -13.42 12.70 -0.98
C ARG A 36 -14.16 11.35 -0.94
N PRO A 37 -15.46 11.32 -1.26
CA PRO A 37 -16.29 10.11 -1.16
C PRO A 37 -15.79 8.93 -2.00
N GLY A 38 -15.21 9.18 -3.18
CA GLY A 38 -14.67 8.14 -4.07
C GLY A 38 -13.41 7.46 -3.55
N VAL A 39 -12.79 8.00 -2.48
CA VAL A 39 -11.61 7.45 -1.82
C VAL A 39 -11.88 7.23 -0.33
N PRO A 40 -12.83 6.33 0.04
CA PRO A 40 -13.23 6.14 1.44
C PRO A 40 -12.06 5.67 2.33
N GLN A 41 -11.09 4.95 1.77
CA GLN A 41 -9.88 4.55 2.45
C GLN A 41 -8.98 5.74 2.86
N GLY A 42 -9.20 6.95 2.34
CA GLY A 42 -8.42 8.14 2.65
C GLY A 42 -8.44 8.57 4.13
N ARG A 43 -9.38 8.04 4.92
CA ARG A 43 -9.51 8.27 6.37
C ARG A 43 -8.65 7.33 7.22
N HIS A 44 -7.88 6.45 6.59
CA HIS A 44 -7.08 5.42 7.25
C HIS A 44 -5.58 5.68 7.03
N PRO A 45 -4.69 5.01 7.80
CA PRO A 45 -3.25 5.18 7.64
C PRO A 45 -2.77 4.89 6.23
N HIS A 46 -1.91 5.77 5.73
CA HIS A 46 -1.24 5.59 4.45
C HIS A 46 0.27 5.76 4.62
N VAL A 47 1.01 4.94 3.89
CA VAL A 47 2.47 5.00 3.86
C VAL A 47 2.95 4.93 2.41
N LEU A 48 3.87 5.81 2.04
CA LEU A 48 4.57 5.70 0.77
C LEU A 48 5.86 4.91 1.00
N LEU A 49 5.82 3.63 0.65
CA LEU A 49 6.95 2.72 0.77
C LEU A 49 8.10 3.11 -0.14
N GLN A 50 9.33 2.71 0.21
CA GLN A 50 10.55 3.15 -0.47
C GLN A 50 10.57 2.86 -1.97
N GLY A 51 10.08 1.70 -2.42
CA GLY A 51 9.93 1.42 -3.85
C GLY A 51 9.00 2.40 -4.57
N GLY A 52 7.92 2.81 -3.88
CA GLY A 52 7.01 3.86 -4.36
C GLY A 52 7.65 5.24 -4.42
N GLN A 53 8.50 5.58 -3.43
CA GLN A 53 9.24 6.85 -3.41
C GLN A 53 10.15 6.97 -4.64
N VAL A 54 10.91 5.91 -4.94
CA VAL A 54 11.79 5.86 -6.13
C VAL A 54 10.98 6.02 -7.41
N ALA A 55 9.83 5.34 -7.51
CA ALA A 55 8.96 5.43 -8.68
C ALA A 55 8.32 6.82 -8.83
N MET A 56 7.86 7.43 -7.73
CA MET A 56 7.29 8.78 -7.74
C MET A 56 8.32 9.82 -8.18
N GLU A 57 9.54 9.76 -7.67
CA GLU A 57 10.62 10.67 -8.05
C GLU A 57 11.03 10.50 -9.53
N ALA A 58 11.00 9.25 -10.04
CA ALA A 58 11.29 8.95 -11.43
C ALA A 58 10.19 9.45 -12.41
N LEU A 59 8.95 9.58 -11.94
CA LEU A 59 7.81 10.10 -12.71
C LEU A 59 7.68 11.62 -12.57
N LEU A 60 7.85 12.13 -11.39
CA LEU A 60 7.64 13.52 -10.99
C LEU A 60 8.90 14.05 -10.25
N PRO A 61 9.97 14.40 -10.95
CA PRO A 61 11.23 14.83 -10.32
C PRO A 61 11.01 16.00 -9.34
N GLY A 62 11.60 15.90 -8.14
CA GLY A 62 11.42 16.84 -7.03
C GLY A 62 10.18 16.59 -6.17
N PHE A 63 9.37 15.57 -6.47
CA PHE A 63 8.14 15.28 -5.71
C PHE A 63 8.41 14.98 -4.23
N LEU A 64 9.46 14.23 -3.93
CA LEU A 64 9.78 13.87 -2.53
C LEU A 64 10.25 15.08 -1.70
N ALA A 65 10.92 16.05 -2.34
CA ALA A 65 11.28 17.31 -1.68
C ALA A 65 10.00 18.11 -1.34
N GLU A 66 9.11 18.27 -2.32
CA GLU A 66 7.83 18.97 -2.16
C GLU A 66 6.94 18.29 -1.09
N LEU A 67 6.89 16.96 -1.06
CA LEU A 67 6.14 16.19 -0.05
C LEU A 67 6.68 16.45 1.36
N ARG A 68 8.01 16.55 1.49
CA ARG A 68 8.66 16.88 2.77
C ARG A 68 8.41 18.32 3.18
N GLU A 69 8.50 19.27 2.26
CA GLU A 69 8.18 20.68 2.50
C GLU A 69 6.72 20.87 2.93
N ALA A 70 5.82 20.05 2.40
CA ALA A 70 4.42 19.99 2.82
C ALA A 70 4.21 19.33 4.20
N GLY A 71 5.28 18.95 4.91
CA GLY A 71 5.24 18.44 6.29
C GLY A 71 5.09 16.94 6.42
N ALA A 72 5.05 16.16 5.34
CA ALA A 72 4.91 14.71 5.43
C ALA A 72 6.04 14.07 6.25
N PRO A 73 5.75 13.34 7.35
CA PRO A 73 6.78 12.74 8.18
C PRO A 73 7.60 11.71 7.41
N TRP A 74 8.93 11.86 7.44
CA TRP A 74 9.88 10.92 6.86
C TRP A 74 10.45 10.05 7.96
N VAL A 75 9.99 8.82 8.04
CA VAL A 75 10.15 7.92 9.18
C VAL A 75 11.18 6.83 8.85
N GLY A 76 12.27 6.78 9.62
CA GLY A 76 13.31 5.75 9.50
C GLY A 76 12.88 4.44 10.18
N MET A 77 13.07 3.33 9.49
CA MET A 77 12.73 2.01 10.03
C MET A 77 14.02 1.18 10.20
N PRO A 78 14.27 0.64 11.40
CA PRO A 78 13.46 0.62 12.61
C PRO A 78 13.83 1.71 13.63
N SER A 79 14.68 2.71 13.28
CA SER A 79 15.18 3.70 14.26
C SER A 79 14.07 4.53 14.89
N ASP A 80 13.09 4.97 14.08
CA ASP A 80 12.08 5.94 14.51
C ASP A 80 10.74 5.30 14.87
N MET A 81 10.62 3.98 14.68
CA MET A 81 9.40 3.22 14.99
C MET A 81 9.65 2.06 15.93
N VAL A 82 8.70 1.82 16.84
CA VAL A 82 8.61 0.57 17.59
C VAL A 82 7.77 -0.41 16.82
N LEU A 83 8.34 -1.56 16.50
CA LEU A 83 7.71 -2.58 15.65
C LEU A 83 7.61 -3.91 16.37
N TRP A 84 6.39 -4.49 16.35
CA TRP A 84 6.14 -5.86 16.78
C TRP A 84 5.71 -6.70 15.60
N GLN A 85 6.39 -7.82 15.38
CA GLN A 85 6.04 -8.79 14.35
C GLN A 85 6.53 -10.19 14.72
N ALA A 86 5.78 -11.21 14.33
CA ALA A 86 6.12 -12.62 14.59
C ALA A 86 6.42 -12.93 16.07
N GLY A 87 5.70 -12.29 17.00
CA GLY A 87 5.84 -12.48 18.43
C GLY A 87 7.05 -11.80 19.06
N ARG A 88 7.68 -10.84 18.40
CA ARG A 88 8.95 -10.22 18.83
C ARG A 88 8.99 -8.72 18.55
N TRP A 89 9.69 -7.97 19.43
CA TRP A 89 10.07 -6.60 19.18
C TRP A 89 11.30 -6.54 18.27
N PHE A 90 11.27 -5.64 17.30
CA PHE A 90 12.47 -5.33 16.51
C PHE A 90 13.44 -4.49 17.34
N ARG A 91 14.75 -4.80 17.25
CA ARG A 91 15.78 -3.92 17.75
C ARG A 91 15.76 -2.61 16.98
N ARG A 92 15.84 -1.49 17.67
CA ARG A 92 15.94 -0.16 17.07
C ARG A 92 17.39 0.16 16.76
N VAL A 93 17.86 -0.36 15.64
CA VAL A 93 19.16 -0.05 15.06
C VAL A 93 19.02 1.10 14.07
N SER A 94 20.14 1.59 13.50
CA SER A 94 20.13 2.61 12.44
C SER A 94 19.15 2.26 11.32
N ALA A 95 18.47 3.26 10.78
CA ALA A 95 17.49 3.08 9.72
C ALA A 95 18.09 2.39 8.49
N SER A 96 17.47 1.33 8.02
CA SER A 96 17.85 0.63 6.78
C SER A 96 16.91 0.97 5.62
N THR A 97 15.78 1.58 5.91
CA THR A 97 14.78 2.06 4.96
C THR A 97 13.97 3.19 5.57
N HIS A 98 13.32 3.98 4.73
CA HIS A 98 12.46 5.07 5.18
C HIS A 98 11.11 4.97 4.49
N ILE A 99 10.07 5.41 5.19
CA ILE A 99 8.73 5.57 4.64
C ILE A 99 8.28 7.01 4.84
N TYR A 100 7.44 7.53 3.95
CA TYR A 100 6.63 8.70 4.26
C TYR A 100 5.30 8.23 4.82
N THR A 101 4.91 8.84 5.94
CA THR A 101 3.55 8.75 6.47
C THR A 101 2.83 10.07 6.20
N GLY A 102 1.52 10.12 6.45
CA GLY A 102 0.74 11.32 6.22
C GLY A 102 -0.67 11.01 5.74
N SER A 103 -1.46 12.03 5.53
CA SER A 103 -2.81 11.88 5.02
C SER A 103 -2.81 11.52 3.53
N ARG A 104 -3.72 10.67 3.15
CA ARG A 104 -3.96 10.35 1.73
C ARG A 104 -4.33 11.60 0.93
N ALA A 105 -5.05 12.51 1.54
CA ALA A 105 -5.54 13.73 0.93
C ALA A 105 -4.38 14.65 0.49
N GLN A 106 -3.37 14.82 1.35
CA GLN A 106 -2.18 15.61 1.04
C GLN A 106 -1.40 15.04 -0.14
N LEU A 107 -1.09 13.74 -0.10
CA LEU A 107 -0.33 13.09 -1.17
C LEU A 107 -1.10 13.12 -2.50
N GLU A 108 -2.41 12.90 -2.48
CA GLU A 108 -3.24 12.93 -3.69
C GLU A 108 -3.36 14.35 -4.26
N GLU A 109 -3.45 15.38 -3.40
CA GLU A 109 -3.46 16.78 -3.83
C GLU A 109 -2.16 17.14 -4.55
N LEU A 110 -1.01 16.82 -3.98
CA LEU A 110 0.30 17.08 -4.58
C LEU A 110 0.43 16.42 -5.96
N VAL A 111 0.08 15.14 -6.07
CA VAL A 111 0.11 14.43 -7.36
C VAL A 111 -0.86 15.07 -8.36
N ARG A 112 -2.09 15.36 -7.93
CA ARG A 112 -3.11 15.96 -8.79
C ARG A 112 -2.65 17.31 -9.34
N ARG A 113 -2.14 18.19 -8.49
CA ARG A 113 -1.62 19.51 -8.87
C ARG A 113 -0.50 19.38 -9.92
N ARG A 114 0.46 18.49 -9.69
CA ARG A 114 1.59 18.26 -10.60
C ARG A 114 1.15 17.67 -11.94
N VAL A 115 0.25 16.70 -11.93
CA VAL A 115 -0.22 16.01 -13.14
C VAL A 115 -1.12 16.93 -13.97
N LEU A 116 -2.07 17.62 -13.35
CA LEU A 116 -3.02 18.51 -14.05
C LEU A 116 -2.40 19.85 -14.49
N ALA A 117 -1.16 20.16 -14.10
CA ALA A 117 -0.41 21.26 -14.67
C ALA A 117 -0.02 21.01 -16.14
N ASN A 118 -0.09 19.76 -16.64
CA ASN A 118 0.15 19.45 -18.04
C ASN A 118 -1.11 19.79 -18.87
N PRO A 119 -1.02 20.73 -19.86
CA PRO A 119 -2.18 21.17 -20.65
C PRO A 119 -2.79 20.08 -21.54
N LEU A 120 -2.08 18.97 -21.80
CA LEU A 120 -2.61 17.82 -22.54
C LEU A 120 -3.56 16.95 -21.68
N ILE A 121 -3.61 17.17 -20.35
CA ILE A 121 -4.44 16.38 -19.43
C ILE A 121 -5.64 17.23 -19.00
N GLY A 122 -6.82 16.87 -19.51
CA GLY A 122 -8.10 17.45 -19.08
C GLY A 122 -8.84 16.54 -18.09
N THR A 123 -9.80 17.13 -17.36
CA THR A 123 -10.66 16.40 -16.42
C THR A 123 -12.13 16.46 -16.83
N MET A 124 -12.86 15.39 -16.55
CA MET A 124 -14.32 15.33 -16.58
C MET A 124 -14.79 14.83 -15.21
N GLU A 125 -15.16 15.78 -14.36
CA GLU A 125 -15.56 15.54 -12.98
C GLU A 125 -17.07 15.38 -12.84
N GLY A 126 -17.53 14.70 -11.79
CA GLY A 126 -18.95 14.43 -11.58
C GLY A 126 -19.55 13.52 -12.66
N ALA A 127 -18.75 12.63 -13.26
CA ALA A 127 -19.15 11.75 -14.34
C ALA A 127 -18.86 10.28 -14.00
N ASP A 128 -19.90 9.45 -14.00
CA ASP A 128 -19.77 7.99 -13.87
C ASP A 128 -19.54 7.36 -15.25
N VAL A 129 -18.55 6.48 -15.35
CA VAL A 129 -18.46 5.53 -16.46
C VAL A 129 -19.48 4.42 -16.21
N VAL A 130 -20.35 4.15 -17.19
CA VAL A 130 -21.42 3.17 -17.07
C VAL A 130 -21.32 2.03 -18.09
N GLY A 131 -20.35 2.05 -18.98
CA GLY A 131 -20.08 1.01 -19.97
C GLY A 131 -18.87 1.30 -20.84
N LEU A 132 -18.49 0.33 -21.66
CA LEU A 132 -17.47 0.45 -22.68
C LEU A 132 -18.12 0.56 -24.07
N LEU A 133 -17.48 1.29 -24.97
CA LEU A 133 -17.78 1.33 -26.41
C LEU A 133 -16.82 0.41 -27.14
N GLY A 134 -17.31 -0.37 -28.08
CA GLY A 134 -16.49 -1.26 -28.89
C GLY A 134 -17.08 -2.66 -29.01
N ASP A 135 -16.22 -3.63 -29.24
CA ASP A 135 -16.53 -5.04 -29.43
C ASP A 135 -15.48 -5.94 -28.77
N ALA A 136 -15.61 -7.26 -28.90
CA ALA A 136 -14.71 -8.25 -28.33
C ALA A 136 -13.22 -8.05 -28.74
N SER A 137 -12.96 -7.42 -29.87
CA SER A 137 -11.63 -7.22 -30.42
C SER A 137 -10.99 -5.91 -29.99
N ARG A 138 -11.81 -4.86 -29.81
CA ARG A 138 -11.30 -3.50 -29.53
C ARG A 138 -12.30 -2.66 -28.73
N VAL A 139 -11.80 -2.01 -27.67
CA VAL A 139 -12.46 -0.92 -26.98
C VAL A 139 -12.14 0.39 -27.72
N ARG A 140 -13.17 1.23 -27.93
CA ARG A 140 -13.10 2.49 -28.69
C ARG A 140 -13.55 3.69 -27.88
N GLY A 141 -13.81 3.51 -26.57
CA GLY A 141 -14.27 4.57 -25.70
C GLY A 141 -15.12 4.05 -24.55
N VAL A 142 -15.84 4.96 -23.91
CA VAL A 142 -16.69 4.71 -22.74
C VAL A 142 -18.04 5.38 -22.88
N LEU A 143 -19.04 4.83 -22.17
CA LEU A 143 -20.33 5.45 -21.93
C LEU A 143 -20.26 6.22 -20.61
N LEU A 144 -20.60 7.50 -20.64
CA LEU A 144 -20.58 8.42 -19.50
C LEU A 144 -21.99 8.82 -19.10
N ARG A 145 -22.20 8.94 -17.80
CA ARG A 145 -23.40 9.54 -17.21
C ARG A 145 -22.99 10.65 -16.24
N GLU A 146 -23.51 11.84 -16.44
CA GLU A 146 -23.28 12.95 -15.51
C GLU A 146 -24.04 12.73 -14.20
N ARG A 147 -23.40 13.06 -13.08
CA ARG A 147 -23.96 13.02 -11.73
C ARG A 147 -24.60 14.38 -11.40
N SER A 148 -25.65 14.75 -12.12
CA SER A 148 -26.36 16.00 -11.89
C SER A 148 -27.68 15.74 -11.14
N GLY A 149 -27.71 16.04 -9.83
CA GLY A 149 -28.94 16.01 -9.02
C GLY A 149 -29.69 14.67 -9.04
N ASP A 150 -31.02 14.73 -8.86
CA ASP A 150 -31.90 13.56 -8.81
C ASP A 150 -32.27 12.97 -10.19
N THR A 151 -31.91 13.61 -11.28
CA THR A 151 -32.24 13.17 -12.64
C THR A 151 -31.15 12.29 -13.22
N ARG A 152 -31.47 11.04 -13.57
CA ARG A 152 -30.59 10.18 -14.37
C ARG A 152 -30.54 10.73 -15.80
N THR A 153 -29.40 11.30 -16.17
CA THR A 153 -29.13 11.71 -17.56
C THR A 153 -28.92 10.48 -18.45
N GLU A 154 -29.31 10.57 -19.72
CA GLU A 154 -28.96 9.53 -20.70
C GLU A 154 -27.46 9.41 -20.88
N PRO A 155 -26.92 8.17 -20.97
CA PRO A 155 -25.51 7.96 -21.21
C PRO A 155 -25.07 8.57 -22.54
N ARG A 156 -23.91 9.28 -22.55
CA ARG A 156 -23.27 9.78 -23.76
C ARG A 156 -21.96 9.06 -24.05
N ALA A 157 -21.64 8.92 -25.31
CA ALA A 157 -20.38 8.34 -25.76
C ALA A 157 -19.22 9.32 -25.58
N LEU A 158 -18.07 8.81 -25.13
CA LEU A 158 -16.75 9.47 -25.21
C LEU A 158 -15.82 8.48 -25.91
N GLU A 159 -15.48 8.81 -27.16
CA GLU A 159 -14.54 8.01 -27.97
C GLU A 159 -13.10 8.21 -27.48
N ALA A 160 -12.31 7.13 -27.56
CA ALA A 160 -10.89 7.13 -27.22
C ALA A 160 -10.18 5.94 -27.88
N ASP A 161 -8.92 6.14 -28.31
CA ASP A 161 -8.06 5.08 -28.84
C ASP A 161 -7.62 4.10 -27.75
N LEU A 162 -7.50 4.58 -26.51
CA LEU A 162 -7.12 3.81 -25.33
C LEU A 162 -7.97 4.21 -24.12
N VAL A 163 -8.56 3.24 -23.48
CA VAL A 163 -9.27 3.36 -22.19
C VAL A 163 -8.44 2.69 -21.11
N VAL A 164 -8.11 3.43 -20.05
CA VAL A 164 -7.42 2.91 -18.87
C VAL A 164 -8.39 2.86 -17.70
N ASP A 165 -8.65 1.66 -17.19
CA ASP A 165 -9.41 1.45 -15.96
C ASP A 165 -8.51 1.58 -14.74
N ALA A 166 -8.67 2.67 -13.99
CA ALA A 166 -8.08 2.93 -12.68
C ALA A 166 -9.18 3.24 -11.65
N SER A 167 -10.38 2.66 -11.83
CA SER A 167 -11.56 2.93 -11.01
C SER A 167 -11.54 2.26 -9.62
N GLY A 168 -10.44 1.59 -9.27
CA GLY A 168 -10.21 1.02 -7.95
C GLY A 168 -10.87 -0.34 -7.74
N THR A 169 -11.01 -0.72 -6.47
CA THR A 169 -11.54 -2.04 -6.05
C THR A 169 -12.95 -2.32 -6.56
N GLY A 170 -13.75 -1.26 -6.78
CA GLY A 170 -15.14 -1.33 -7.24
C GLY A 170 -15.30 -1.33 -8.76
N THR A 171 -14.25 -1.64 -9.52
CA THR A 171 -14.32 -1.69 -10.98
C THR A 171 -15.45 -2.58 -11.48
N LYS A 172 -16.12 -2.12 -12.54
CA LYS A 172 -17.11 -2.88 -13.30
C LYS A 172 -16.59 -3.29 -14.68
N ALA A 173 -15.30 -3.07 -14.95
CA ALA A 173 -14.72 -3.41 -16.25
C ALA A 173 -14.91 -4.88 -16.65
N PRO A 174 -14.80 -5.89 -15.75
CA PRO A 174 -15.10 -7.27 -16.12
C PRO A 174 -16.49 -7.47 -16.71
N GLN A 175 -17.51 -6.84 -16.11
CA GLN A 175 -18.90 -6.90 -16.58
C GLN A 175 -19.08 -6.14 -17.92
N TRP A 176 -18.42 -4.99 -18.07
CA TRP A 176 -18.51 -4.21 -19.32
C TRP A 176 -17.77 -4.89 -20.48
N LEU A 177 -16.65 -5.56 -20.21
CA LEU A 177 -15.97 -6.38 -21.20
C LEU A 177 -16.86 -7.53 -21.68
N ALA A 178 -17.50 -8.23 -20.76
CA ALA A 178 -18.45 -9.28 -21.10
C ALA A 178 -19.64 -8.73 -21.93
N ALA A 179 -20.14 -7.53 -21.60
CA ALA A 179 -21.25 -6.89 -22.32
C ALA A 179 -20.92 -6.54 -23.79
N ILE A 180 -19.65 -6.27 -24.11
CA ILE A 180 -19.17 -6.07 -25.49
C ILE A 180 -18.67 -7.35 -26.15
N GLY A 181 -18.88 -8.52 -25.53
CA GLY A 181 -18.50 -9.84 -26.04
C GLY A 181 -17.04 -10.21 -25.84
N ALA A 182 -16.26 -9.40 -25.09
CA ALA A 182 -14.88 -9.72 -24.74
C ALA A 182 -14.82 -10.65 -23.50
N ALA A 183 -13.75 -11.42 -23.39
CA ALA A 183 -13.56 -12.27 -22.23
C ALA A 183 -13.27 -11.44 -20.97
N ALA A 184 -14.00 -11.72 -19.89
CA ALA A 184 -13.67 -11.18 -18.58
C ALA A 184 -12.35 -11.80 -18.05
N PRO A 185 -11.55 -11.06 -17.28
CA PRO A 185 -10.35 -11.60 -16.67
C PRO A 185 -10.68 -12.66 -15.63
N HIS A 186 -9.84 -13.66 -15.50
CA HIS A 186 -9.88 -14.56 -14.35
C HIS A 186 -9.50 -13.78 -13.09
N GLU A 187 -10.27 -13.94 -12.00
CA GLU A 187 -9.99 -13.32 -10.71
C GLU A 187 -9.39 -14.34 -9.74
N GLU A 188 -8.23 -14.01 -9.20
CA GLU A 188 -7.61 -14.69 -8.08
C GLU A 188 -7.92 -13.88 -6.82
N THR A 189 -8.47 -14.53 -5.79
CA THR A 189 -8.94 -13.88 -4.57
C THR A 189 -8.37 -14.53 -3.34
N LEU A 190 -8.09 -13.72 -2.31
CA LEU A 190 -7.73 -14.19 -0.98
C LEU A 190 -8.26 -13.20 0.07
N ASP A 191 -9.16 -13.68 0.92
CA ASP A 191 -9.85 -12.88 1.93
C ASP A 191 -9.67 -13.49 3.33
N THR A 192 -9.02 -12.78 4.22
CA THR A 192 -8.88 -13.15 5.64
C THR A 192 -10.07 -12.67 6.48
N GLY A 193 -10.93 -11.83 5.90
CA GLY A 193 -11.97 -11.12 6.65
C GLY A 193 -11.39 -10.07 7.60
N LEU A 194 -10.13 -9.63 7.38
CA LEU A 194 -9.55 -8.56 8.17
C LEU A 194 -10.40 -7.29 8.03
N ALA A 195 -10.67 -6.66 9.15
CA ALA A 195 -11.23 -5.33 9.21
C ALA A 195 -10.36 -4.43 10.08
N TYR A 196 -10.46 -3.13 9.89
CA TYR A 196 -9.80 -2.19 10.78
C TYR A 196 -10.66 -0.95 11.01
N ALA A 197 -10.39 -0.29 12.14
CA ALA A 197 -10.92 1.02 12.46
C ALA A 197 -9.77 1.99 12.73
N SER A 198 -9.96 3.25 12.36
CA SER A 198 -8.93 4.29 12.53
C SER A 198 -9.54 5.57 13.09
N ARG A 199 -8.77 6.27 13.93
CA ARG A 199 -9.16 7.51 14.58
C ARG A 199 -7.97 8.46 14.68
N VAL A 200 -8.19 9.75 14.45
CA VAL A 200 -7.15 10.77 14.58
C VAL A 200 -7.06 11.25 16.03
N TYR A 201 -5.82 11.38 16.52
CA TYR A 201 -5.51 11.85 17.87
C TYR A 201 -4.47 12.97 17.87
N ARG A 202 -4.60 13.89 18.81
CA ARG A 202 -3.52 14.82 19.21
C ARG A 202 -2.97 14.32 20.52
N GLY A 203 -1.74 13.84 20.52
CA GLY A 203 -1.11 13.25 21.69
C GLY A 203 0.26 13.87 21.99
N PRO A 204 0.94 13.35 23.02
CA PRO A 204 2.32 13.68 23.30
C PRO A 204 3.20 13.50 22.06
N LYS A 205 4.26 14.30 21.95
CA LYS A 205 5.25 14.10 20.88
C LYS A 205 5.93 12.74 21.07
N GLY A 206 5.66 11.83 20.14
CA GLY A 206 6.17 10.45 20.16
C GLY A 206 5.32 9.50 21.01
N VAL A 207 5.45 8.21 20.71
CA VAL A 207 4.69 7.13 21.36
C VAL A 207 5.45 6.54 22.55
N LEU A 208 6.75 6.84 22.65
CA LEU A 208 7.67 6.53 23.77
C LEU A 208 8.64 7.67 23.91
N ASP A 209 8.80 8.25 25.09
CA ASP A 209 9.88 9.18 25.49
C ASP A 209 10.25 10.30 24.50
N GLY A 210 9.35 10.68 23.59
CA GLY A 210 9.57 11.73 22.58
C GLY A 210 10.51 11.38 21.44
N ALA A 211 11.20 10.24 21.48
CA ALA A 211 12.17 9.78 20.45
C ALA A 211 11.56 8.85 19.41
N THR A 212 10.34 8.36 19.64
CA THR A 212 9.64 7.41 18.78
C THR A 212 8.46 8.09 18.12
N VAL A 213 8.50 8.21 16.79
CA VAL A 213 7.44 8.90 16.04
C VAL A 213 6.28 7.99 15.67
N GLY A 214 6.45 6.66 15.76
CA GLY A 214 5.39 5.71 15.42
C GLY A 214 5.52 4.36 16.13
N TYR A 215 4.41 3.66 16.18
CA TYR A 215 4.28 2.31 16.75
C TYR A 215 3.43 1.45 15.82
N TYR A 216 3.81 0.20 15.61
CA TYR A 216 3.02 -0.72 14.81
C TYR A 216 3.16 -2.18 15.24
N VAL A 217 2.03 -2.85 15.41
CA VAL A 217 1.89 -4.29 15.62
C VAL A 217 1.33 -4.91 14.35
N TYR A 218 2.13 -5.71 13.67
CA TYR A 218 1.68 -6.46 12.50
C TYR A 218 0.85 -7.67 12.94
N PRO A 219 -0.39 -7.83 12.44
CA PRO A 219 -1.14 -9.05 12.69
C PRO A 219 -0.46 -10.24 11.99
N GLY A 220 -0.64 -11.40 12.56
CA GLY A 220 -0.11 -12.67 12.05
C GLY A 220 -0.79 -13.85 12.72
N PRO A 221 -0.47 -15.09 12.35
CA PRO A 221 -1.15 -16.28 12.87
C PRO A 221 -1.09 -16.44 14.40
N SER A 222 -0.05 -15.89 15.05
CA SER A 222 0.11 -15.90 16.51
C SER A 222 -0.37 -14.63 17.22
N GLN A 223 -0.70 -13.58 16.47
CA GLN A 223 -1.19 -12.28 16.96
C GLN A 223 -2.24 -11.79 15.98
N LEU A 224 -3.51 -12.09 16.23
CA LEU A 224 -4.61 -11.80 15.29
C LEU A 224 -4.99 -10.32 15.26
N HIS A 225 -4.75 -9.59 16.35
CA HIS A 225 -4.99 -8.17 16.47
C HIS A 225 -3.75 -7.38 16.04
N GLY A 226 -3.94 -6.48 15.11
CA GLY A 226 -2.91 -5.54 14.71
C GLY A 226 -3.30 -4.11 15.05
N GLY A 227 -2.35 -3.21 14.99
CA GLY A 227 -2.64 -1.80 15.22
C GLY A 227 -1.41 -0.96 15.45
N GLY A 228 -1.62 0.32 15.62
CA GLY A 228 -0.52 1.25 15.84
C GLY A 228 -0.93 2.71 15.78
N ALA A 229 0.06 3.57 15.90
CA ALA A 229 -0.08 5.01 15.72
C ALA A 229 0.98 5.49 14.73
N LEU A 230 0.56 6.21 13.69
CA LEU A 230 1.42 6.79 12.67
C LEU A 230 1.29 8.30 12.65
N PRO A 231 2.40 9.05 12.58
CA PRO A 231 2.36 10.50 12.56
C PRO A 231 1.78 11.03 11.24
N LEU A 232 1.09 12.14 11.30
CA LEU A 232 0.58 12.91 10.17
C LEU A 232 1.36 14.24 10.02
N GLU A 233 1.16 14.91 8.90
CA GLU A 233 1.83 16.15 8.50
C GLU A 233 1.58 17.35 9.44
N ASP A 234 0.47 17.32 10.16
CA ASP A 234 0.05 18.39 11.10
C ASP A 234 0.48 18.13 12.56
N GLY A 235 1.30 17.09 12.78
CA GLY A 235 1.76 16.67 14.10
C GLY A 235 0.75 15.84 14.88
N THR A 236 -0.41 15.53 14.32
CA THR A 236 -1.35 14.56 14.88
C THR A 236 -0.92 13.13 14.57
N HIS A 237 -1.62 12.14 15.13
CA HIS A 237 -1.38 10.73 14.83
C HIS A 237 -2.67 10.04 14.39
N LEU A 238 -2.55 9.20 13.42
CA LEU A 238 -3.63 8.30 13.01
C LEU A 238 -3.43 6.94 13.69
N VAL A 239 -4.33 6.66 14.65
CA VAL A 239 -4.40 5.36 15.35
C VAL A 239 -5.22 4.40 14.53
N ILE A 240 -4.74 3.17 14.40
CA ILE A 240 -5.44 2.06 13.76
C ILE A 240 -5.47 0.84 14.69
N VAL A 241 -6.58 0.14 14.70
CA VAL A 241 -6.72 -1.20 15.28
C VAL A 241 -7.37 -2.12 14.26
N SER A 242 -6.98 -3.39 14.25
CA SER A 242 -7.47 -4.38 13.28
C SER A 242 -7.71 -5.74 13.92
N GLY A 243 -8.66 -6.47 13.35
CA GLY A 243 -8.98 -7.85 13.72
C GLY A 243 -9.56 -8.62 12.54
N LEU A 244 -9.72 -9.92 12.71
CA LEU A 244 -10.23 -10.82 11.68
C LEU A 244 -11.76 -10.93 11.73
N ARG A 245 -12.30 -11.68 10.78
CA ARG A 245 -13.73 -11.98 10.66
C ARG A 245 -14.32 -12.51 11.97
N GLY A 246 -15.41 -11.87 12.41
CA GLY A 246 -16.07 -12.20 13.68
C GLY A 246 -15.46 -11.50 14.90
N ASP A 247 -14.39 -10.74 14.71
CA ASP A 247 -13.71 -9.96 15.72
C ASP A 247 -13.25 -8.60 15.13
N GLU A 248 -14.14 -7.99 14.36
CA GLU A 248 -13.87 -6.70 13.69
C GLU A 248 -13.85 -5.56 14.72
N PRO A 249 -12.94 -4.58 14.56
CA PRO A 249 -12.91 -3.42 15.43
C PRO A 249 -14.22 -2.62 15.41
N PRO A 250 -14.69 -2.17 16.57
CA PRO A 250 -15.86 -1.31 16.68
C PRO A 250 -15.58 0.10 16.17
N THR A 251 -16.66 0.84 15.88
CA THR A 251 -16.64 2.26 15.53
C THR A 251 -17.33 3.14 16.55
N ASP A 252 -17.65 2.60 17.72
CA ASP A 252 -18.03 3.34 18.91
C ASP A 252 -16.77 3.87 19.60
N ASP A 253 -16.87 5.03 20.23
CA ASP A 253 -15.73 5.75 20.84
C ASP A 253 -15.08 4.96 21.99
N ASP A 254 -15.88 4.47 22.92
CA ASP A 254 -15.41 3.75 24.12
C ASP A 254 -14.99 2.31 23.81
N GLU A 255 -15.71 1.68 22.92
CA GLU A 255 -15.40 0.32 22.46
C GLU A 255 -14.11 0.30 21.65
N PHE A 256 -13.82 1.35 20.84
CA PHE A 256 -12.57 1.48 20.09
C PHE A 256 -11.35 1.52 21.02
N VAL A 257 -11.42 2.34 22.11
CA VAL A 257 -10.35 2.40 23.11
C VAL A 257 -10.19 1.06 23.82
N THR A 258 -11.30 0.41 24.20
CA THR A 258 -11.29 -0.91 24.82
C THR A 258 -10.69 -1.98 23.89
N TYR A 259 -10.96 -1.90 22.60
CA TYR A 259 -10.41 -2.83 21.60
C TYR A 259 -8.89 -2.69 21.45
N ALA A 260 -8.33 -1.49 21.57
CA ALA A 260 -6.90 -1.25 21.50
C ALA A 260 -6.10 -2.01 22.60
N LYS A 261 -6.72 -2.31 23.74
CA LYS A 261 -6.13 -3.12 24.83
C LYS A 261 -5.85 -4.57 24.46
N ARG A 262 -6.38 -5.04 23.33
CA ARG A 262 -6.17 -6.41 22.82
C ARG A 262 -4.84 -6.57 22.06
N LEU A 263 -4.11 -5.49 21.83
CA LEU A 263 -2.77 -5.56 21.26
C LEU A 263 -1.80 -6.25 22.23
N SER A 264 -0.73 -6.82 21.69
CA SER A 264 0.25 -7.60 22.46
C SER A 264 0.97 -6.85 23.58
N HIS A 265 0.89 -5.52 23.60
CA HIS A 265 1.48 -4.68 24.62
C HIS A 265 0.65 -3.40 24.82
N PRO A 266 0.50 -2.89 26.07
CA PRO A 266 -0.34 -1.74 26.40
C PRO A 266 0.25 -0.37 26.00
N LEU A 267 1.24 -0.33 25.12
CA LEU A 267 1.89 0.90 24.72
C LEU A 267 0.92 1.89 24.07
N LEU A 268 0.10 1.39 23.12
CA LEU A 268 -0.87 2.23 22.42
C LEU A 268 -1.97 2.73 23.37
N ASP A 269 -2.49 1.84 24.21
CA ASP A 269 -3.51 2.17 25.19
C ASP A 269 -3.05 3.29 26.15
N ARG A 270 -1.85 3.13 26.72
CA ARG A 270 -1.26 4.17 27.62
C ARG A 270 -1.06 5.51 26.90
N TRP A 271 -0.62 5.48 25.63
CA TRP A 271 -0.47 6.71 24.85
C TRP A 271 -1.81 7.35 24.55
N MET A 272 -2.86 6.56 24.28
CA MET A 272 -4.20 7.04 24.01
C MET A 272 -4.85 7.65 25.26
N ASP A 273 -4.53 7.18 26.46
CA ASP A 273 -5.01 7.76 27.74
C ASP A 273 -4.56 9.23 27.93
N GLU A 274 -3.43 9.61 27.32
CA GLU A 274 -2.88 10.97 27.37
C GLU A 274 -3.21 11.80 26.12
N ALA A 275 -3.88 11.22 25.12
CA ALA A 275 -4.14 11.82 23.83
C ALA A 275 -5.61 12.26 23.67
N GLU A 276 -5.82 13.39 23.01
CA GLU A 276 -7.14 13.92 22.68
C GLU A 276 -7.64 13.33 21.35
N PRO A 277 -8.80 12.66 21.30
CA PRO A 277 -9.40 12.21 20.05
C PRO A 277 -9.95 13.40 19.26
N LEU A 278 -9.60 13.48 17.96
CA LEU A 278 -10.00 14.58 17.07
C LEU A 278 -11.07 14.19 16.04
N SER A 279 -11.39 12.91 15.96
CA SER A 279 -12.42 12.40 15.04
C SER A 279 -13.17 11.23 15.69
N PRO A 280 -14.36 10.83 15.18
CA PRO A 280 -14.91 9.52 15.49
C PRO A 280 -14.03 8.41 14.88
N PRO A 281 -14.15 7.16 15.32
CA PRO A 281 -13.55 6.02 14.66
C PRO A 281 -14.21 5.74 13.29
N PHE A 282 -13.42 5.48 12.28
CA PHE A 282 -13.90 5.09 10.94
C PHE A 282 -13.52 3.64 10.67
N GLY A 283 -14.50 2.80 10.31
CA GLY A 283 -14.29 1.41 9.97
C GLY A 283 -14.05 1.16 8.49
N TYR A 284 -13.27 0.10 8.17
CA TYR A 284 -13.04 -0.36 6.81
C TYR A 284 -12.96 -1.89 6.76
N ARG A 285 -13.67 -2.50 5.77
CA ARG A 285 -13.82 -3.97 5.65
C ARG A 285 -13.46 -4.51 4.25
N ARG A 286 -13.08 -3.67 3.29
CA ARG A 286 -12.73 -4.10 1.94
C ARG A 286 -11.23 -4.38 1.83
N THR A 287 -10.79 -5.47 2.45
CA THR A 287 -9.38 -5.79 2.66
C THR A 287 -8.91 -7.02 1.88
N ALA A 288 -9.79 -7.69 1.15
CA ALA A 288 -9.44 -8.85 0.34
C ALA A 288 -8.39 -8.52 -0.72
N ASN A 289 -7.44 -9.42 -0.91
CA ASN A 289 -6.57 -9.39 -2.06
C ASN A 289 -7.34 -9.87 -3.30
N VAL A 290 -7.27 -9.12 -4.39
CA VAL A 290 -7.89 -9.48 -5.68
C VAL A 290 -6.92 -9.18 -6.80
N ARG A 291 -6.57 -10.18 -7.61
CA ARG A 291 -5.76 -10.00 -8.82
C ARG A 291 -6.55 -10.42 -10.05
N ARG A 292 -6.66 -9.52 -11.02
CA ARG A 292 -7.35 -9.76 -12.29
C ARG A 292 -6.35 -10.09 -13.38
N ARG A 293 -6.41 -11.32 -13.85
CA ARG A 293 -5.47 -11.90 -14.82
C ARG A 293 -5.85 -11.46 -16.25
N TYR A 294 -5.66 -10.17 -16.53
CA TYR A 294 -5.82 -9.61 -17.88
C TYR A 294 -4.77 -10.08 -18.88
N ASP A 295 -3.82 -10.92 -18.47
CA ASP A 295 -2.87 -11.57 -19.34
C ASP A 295 -3.39 -12.91 -19.91
N LEU A 296 -4.51 -13.47 -19.38
CA LEU A 296 -5.06 -14.78 -19.70
C LEU A 296 -6.62 -14.77 -19.74
N PRO A 297 -7.25 -14.72 -20.90
CA PRO A 297 -6.80 -14.24 -22.20
C PRO A 297 -6.46 -12.74 -22.11
N GLY A 298 -5.70 -12.20 -23.06
CA GLY A 298 -5.38 -10.76 -23.03
C GLY A 298 -6.63 -9.90 -23.19
N PRO A 299 -6.62 -8.64 -22.73
CA PRO A 299 -7.72 -7.71 -22.94
C PRO A 299 -7.87 -7.39 -24.43
N PRO A 300 -9.06 -6.90 -24.88
CA PRO A 300 -9.21 -6.35 -26.21
C PRO A 300 -8.23 -5.19 -26.44
N ALA A 301 -7.90 -4.93 -27.71
CA ALA A 301 -7.11 -3.75 -28.03
C ALA A 301 -7.80 -2.48 -27.50
N GLY A 302 -7.01 -1.46 -27.16
CA GLY A 302 -7.56 -0.21 -26.64
C GLY A 302 -8.07 -0.23 -25.19
N PHE A 303 -7.78 -1.31 -24.41
CA PHE A 303 -8.14 -1.38 -23.00
C PHE A 303 -6.96 -1.78 -22.11
N LEU A 304 -6.77 -1.07 -21.00
CA LEU A 304 -5.83 -1.40 -19.91
C LEU A 304 -6.53 -1.28 -18.55
N ALA A 305 -6.08 -2.08 -17.58
CA ALA A 305 -6.42 -1.93 -16.18
C ALA A 305 -5.16 -1.66 -15.34
N THR A 306 -5.24 -0.78 -14.34
CA THR A 306 -4.14 -0.43 -13.44
C THR A 306 -4.63 -0.15 -12.01
N GLY A 307 -3.70 -0.05 -11.05
CA GLY A 307 -4.03 0.16 -9.64
C GLY A 307 -4.94 -0.96 -9.09
N ASP A 308 -5.84 -0.62 -8.19
CA ASP A 308 -6.72 -1.60 -7.55
C ASP A 308 -7.76 -2.21 -8.52
N ALA A 309 -7.99 -1.60 -9.67
CA ALA A 309 -8.78 -2.21 -10.74
C ALA A 309 -8.08 -3.42 -11.37
N LEU A 310 -6.76 -3.47 -11.31
CA LEU A 310 -5.94 -4.59 -11.76
C LEU A 310 -5.59 -5.55 -10.61
N CYS A 311 -5.04 -4.99 -9.53
CA CYS A 311 -4.54 -5.77 -8.41
C CYS A 311 -4.73 -5.01 -7.09
N THR A 312 -5.65 -5.50 -6.26
CA THR A 312 -5.91 -4.99 -4.91
C THR A 312 -5.14 -5.83 -3.91
N PHE A 313 -4.59 -5.19 -2.90
CA PHE A 313 -3.86 -5.83 -1.79
C PHE A 313 -4.60 -5.59 -0.49
N ASN A 314 -4.40 -6.47 0.48
CA ASN A 314 -4.80 -6.18 1.84
C ASN A 314 -4.09 -4.91 2.32
N PRO A 315 -4.84 -3.85 2.68
CA PRO A 315 -4.29 -2.53 2.96
C PRO A 315 -3.30 -2.48 4.13
N ILE A 316 -3.34 -3.48 5.01
CA ILE A 316 -2.47 -3.54 6.20
C ILE A 316 -0.96 -3.57 5.85
N TYR A 317 -0.63 -4.00 4.63
CA TYR A 317 0.76 -4.01 4.14
C TYR A 317 1.23 -2.67 3.55
N GLY A 318 0.33 -1.69 3.36
CA GLY A 318 0.64 -0.34 2.88
C GLY A 318 1.17 -0.26 1.44
N GLN A 319 0.96 -1.28 0.60
CA GLN A 319 1.64 -1.42 -0.70
C GLN A 319 0.96 -0.69 -1.86
N GLY A 320 -0.35 -0.39 -1.77
CA GLY A 320 -1.17 0.07 -2.89
C GLY A 320 -0.62 1.33 -3.60
N MET A 321 -0.21 2.34 -2.84
CA MET A 321 0.33 3.59 -3.41
C MET A 321 1.67 3.38 -4.11
N ALA A 322 2.55 2.58 -3.51
CA ALA A 322 3.84 2.25 -4.11
C ALA A 322 3.67 1.48 -5.41
N VAL A 323 2.77 0.49 -5.44
CA VAL A 323 2.47 -0.28 -6.66
C VAL A 323 1.82 0.60 -7.73
N ALA A 324 0.96 1.55 -7.38
CA ALA A 324 0.40 2.49 -8.35
C ALA A 324 1.50 3.29 -9.07
N ALA A 325 2.51 3.79 -8.32
CA ALA A 325 3.64 4.51 -8.90
C ALA A 325 4.56 3.58 -9.71
N MET A 326 4.90 2.40 -9.19
CA MET A 326 5.71 1.40 -9.90
C MET A 326 5.03 0.91 -11.20
N SER A 327 3.71 0.77 -11.18
CA SER A 327 2.91 0.45 -12.37
C SER A 327 2.98 1.53 -13.43
N ALA A 328 2.93 2.80 -13.04
CA ALA A 328 3.07 3.91 -13.98
C ALA A 328 4.49 3.95 -14.60
N VAL A 329 5.55 3.68 -13.81
CA VAL A 329 6.91 3.49 -14.35
C VAL A 329 6.96 2.34 -15.35
N ALA A 330 6.36 1.19 -15.00
CA ALA A 330 6.32 0.03 -15.89
C ALA A 330 5.54 0.30 -17.19
N LEU A 331 4.47 1.10 -17.12
CA LEU A 331 3.72 1.57 -18.29
C LEU A 331 4.59 2.47 -19.16
N ARG A 332 5.26 3.48 -18.58
CA ARG A 332 6.20 4.36 -19.29
C ARG A 332 7.25 3.55 -20.05
N ASP A 333 7.92 2.63 -19.36
CA ASP A 333 9.01 1.84 -19.92
C ASP A 333 8.50 0.88 -21.02
N ALA A 334 7.28 0.34 -20.87
CA ALA A 334 6.66 -0.48 -21.89
C ALA A 334 6.28 0.26 -23.17
N LEU A 335 5.96 1.56 -23.04
CA LEU A 335 5.62 2.43 -24.18
C LEU A 335 6.86 3.02 -24.84
N ALA A 336 7.89 3.33 -24.07
CA ALA A 336 9.11 3.99 -24.54
C ALA A 336 10.18 3.04 -25.12
N ASP A 337 9.99 1.71 -25.05
CA ASP A 337 10.99 0.74 -25.55
C ASP A 337 11.13 0.82 -27.08
N PRO A 338 12.26 1.34 -27.62
CA PRO A 338 12.44 1.56 -29.04
C PRO A 338 12.57 0.26 -29.87
N HIS A 339 12.80 -0.87 -29.20
CA HIS A 339 13.01 -2.15 -29.85
C HIS A 339 11.72 -2.98 -30.01
N ARG A 340 10.60 -2.48 -29.49
CA ARG A 340 9.34 -3.23 -29.48
C ARG A 340 8.14 -2.32 -29.70
N THR A 341 7.29 -2.67 -30.63
CA THR A 341 6.01 -1.99 -30.85
C THR A 341 5.16 -2.01 -29.58
N PRO A 342 4.70 -0.85 -29.09
CA PRO A 342 3.78 -0.80 -27.97
C PRO A 342 2.46 -1.48 -28.35
N THR A 343 1.99 -2.40 -27.53
CA THR A 343 0.69 -3.03 -27.67
C THR A 343 -0.02 -3.05 -26.33
N THR A 344 -1.35 -3.00 -26.33
CA THR A 344 -2.17 -3.13 -25.12
C THR A 344 -1.76 -4.36 -24.30
N ARG A 345 -1.59 -5.51 -24.96
CA ARG A 345 -1.18 -6.77 -24.28
C ARG A 345 0.18 -6.67 -23.60
N ARG A 346 1.13 -5.98 -24.21
CA ARG A 346 2.46 -5.79 -23.62
C ARG A 346 2.42 -4.85 -22.43
N ALA A 347 1.74 -3.71 -22.56
CA ALA A 347 1.55 -2.77 -21.48
C ALA A 347 0.83 -3.44 -20.29
N GLN A 348 -0.23 -4.20 -20.54
CA GLN A 348 -0.95 -4.92 -19.49
C GLN A 348 -0.08 -5.96 -18.76
N ARG A 349 0.79 -6.68 -19.47
CA ARG A 349 1.74 -7.59 -18.83
C ARG A 349 2.78 -6.87 -17.98
N ALA A 350 3.24 -5.68 -18.40
CA ALA A 350 4.15 -4.86 -17.60
C ALA A 350 3.50 -4.37 -16.31
N LEU A 351 2.23 -3.93 -16.38
CA LEU A 351 1.45 -3.54 -15.20
C LEU A 351 1.25 -4.70 -14.22
N LEU A 352 0.92 -5.90 -14.71
CA LEU A 352 0.82 -7.10 -13.87
C LEU A 352 2.17 -7.49 -13.25
N ALA A 353 3.26 -7.40 -14.00
CA ALA A 353 4.59 -7.70 -13.49
C ALA A 353 5.00 -6.74 -12.37
N ALA A 354 4.66 -5.45 -12.47
CA ALA A 354 4.92 -4.45 -11.44
C ALA A 354 4.17 -4.73 -10.12
N SER A 355 2.99 -5.35 -10.19
CA SER A 355 2.19 -5.71 -9.00
C SER A 355 2.58 -7.05 -8.37
N ARG A 356 3.41 -7.88 -9.06
CA ARG A 356 3.66 -9.27 -8.66
C ARG A 356 4.27 -9.42 -7.28
N GLN A 357 5.34 -8.66 -6.98
CA GLN A 357 6.01 -8.77 -5.68
C GLN A 357 5.08 -8.41 -4.52
N ALA A 358 4.30 -7.35 -4.68
CA ALA A 358 3.34 -6.93 -3.66
C ALA A 358 2.25 -7.99 -3.46
N TRP A 359 1.76 -8.61 -4.54
CA TRP A 359 0.83 -9.74 -4.47
C TRP A 359 1.44 -10.94 -3.71
N ASP A 360 2.66 -11.34 -4.06
CA ASP A 360 3.32 -12.48 -3.45
C ASP A 360 3.56 -12.26 -1.93
N ILE A 361 3.87 -11.02 -1.51
CA ILE A 361 4.01 -10.65 -0.10
C ILE A 361 2.65 -10.69 0.60
N SER A 362 1.66 -9.97 0.07
CA SER A 362 0.34 -9.80 0.72
C SER A 362 -0.43 -11.12 0.75
N ALA A 363 -0.64 -11.77 -0.39
CA ALA A 363 -1.32 -13.05 -0.46
C ALA A 363 -0.54 -14.17 0.25
N GLY A 364 0.80 -14.16 0.18
CA GLY A 364 1.63 -15.13 0.88
C GLY A 364 1.54 -15.04 2.41
N ALA A 365 1.37 -13.85 2.96
CA ALA A 365 1.14 -13.66 4.39
C ALA A 365 -0.30 -14.02 4.78
N ASP A 366 -1.27 -13.56 4.00
CA ASP A 366 -2.70 -13.78 4.27
C ASP A 366 -3.13 -15.25 4.18
N ARG A 367 -2.48 -16.06 3.32
CA ARG A 367 -2.72 -17.53 3.28
C ARG A 367 -2.51 -18.23 4.61
N LYS A 368 -1.65 -17.69 5.47
CA LYS A 368 -1.31 -18.25 6.78
C LYS A 368 -2.26 -17.82 7.88
N MET A 369 -3.15 -16.88 7.59
CA MET A 369 -4.11 -16.38 8.57
C MET A 369 -5.26 -17.37 8.77
N PRO A 370 -5.71 -17.60 10.01
CA PRO A 370 -6.83 -18.49 10.28
C PRO A 370 -8.10 -17.96 9.61
N GLY A 371 -8.86 -18.86 9.01
CA GLY A 371 -10.13 -18.52 8.35
C GLY A 371 -9.98 -17.81 7.01
N ALA A 372 -8.78 -17.78 6.40
CA ALA A 372 -8.58 -17.26 5.06
C ALA A 372 -9.39 -18.08 4.03
N LEU A 373 -10.01 -17.38 3.07
CA LEU A 373 -10.85 -17.93 2.02
C LEU A 373 -10.43 -17.38 0.64
N GLY A 374 -10.64 -18.14 -0.42
CA GLY A 374 -10.41 -17.64 -1.78
C GLY A 374 -9.75 -18.65 -2.71
N SER A 375 -9.70 -18.31 -4.01
CA SER A 375 -9.12 -19.15 -5.06
C SER A 375 -7.58 -19.21 -5.02
N ALA A 376 -6.92 -18.30 -4.29
CA ALA A 376 -5.46 -18.23 -4.18
C ALA A 376 -4.91 -18.89 -2.88
N LEU A 377 -5.69 -19.74 -2.21
CA LEU A 377 -5.26 -20.46 -1.00
C LEU A 377 -4.24 -21.56 -1.30
N ASP A 378 -4.39 -22.26 -2.41
CA ASP A 378 -3.55 -23.41 -2.74
C ASP A 378 -2.14 -22.97 -3.17
N GLY A 379 -1.13 -23.45 -2.43
CA GLY A 379 0.29 -23.32 -2.76
C GLY A 379 0.85 -24.64 -3.32
N GLY A 380 1.83 -24.54 -4.24
CA GLY A 380 2.51 -25.70 -4.77
C GLY A 380 3.52 -26.34 -3.81
N PRO A 381 4.07 -27.52 -4.13
CA PRO A 381 5.11 -28.18 -3.32
C PRO A 381 6.37 -27.31 -3.11
N ALA A 382 6.73 -26.50 -4.12
CA ALA A 382 7.86 -25.57 -4.04
C ALA A 382 7.65 -24.48 -2.98
N ASP A 383 6.39 -24.11 -2.71
CA ASP A 383 6.05 -23.09 -1.71
C ASP A 383 6.44 -23.52 -0.29
N ARG A 384 6.43 -24.82 0.02
CA ARG A 384 6.78 -25.33 1.35
C ARG A 384 8.24 -25.08 1.73
N VAL A 385 9.16 -25.21 0.80
CA VAL A 385 10.60 -24.95 1.03
C VAL A 385 10.82 -23.45 1.17
N ALA A 386 10.21 -22.67 0.29
CA ALA A 386 10.24 -21.21 0.37
C ALA A 386 9.63 -20.71 1.69
N ASP A 387 8.49 -21.24 2.11
CA ASP A 387 7.83 -20.92 3.37
C ASP A 387 8.67 -21.24 4.60
N TRP A 388 9.37 -22.38 4.59
CA TRP A 388 10.30 -22.74 5.68
C TRP A 388 11.41 -21.71 5.81
N TYR A 389 12.04 -21.32 4.68
CA TYR A 389 13.10 -20.33 4.68
C TYR A 389 12.60 -18.94 5.10
N LEU A 390 11.49 -18.48 4.53
CA LEU A 390 10.89 -17.18 4.84
C LEU A 390 10.44 -17.08 6.30
N ARG A 391 9.97 -18.17 6.90
CA ARG A 391 9.67 -18.22 8.33
C ARG A 391 10.93 -17.95 9.15
N ARG A 392 12.06 -18.58 8.81
CA ARG A 392 13.34 -18.32 9.48
C ARG A 392 13.83 -16.88 9.30
N VAL A 393 13.62 -16.29 8.11
CA VAL A 393 13.87 -14.87 7.88
C VAL A 393 13.05 -14.01 8.84
N GLN A 394 11.74 -14.25 8.94
CA GLN A 394 10.85 -13.51 9.84
C GLN A 394 11.22 -13.65 11.32
N GLU A 395 11.62 -14.84 11.76
CA GLU A 395 12.06 -15.10 13.12
C GLU A 395 13.39 -14.40 13.48
N ARG A 396 14.26 -14.19 12.49
CA ARG A 396 15.60 -13.59 12.70
C ARG A 396 15.62 -12.08 12.48
N ALA A 397 14.77 -11.59 11.59
CA ALA A 397 14.72 -10.17 11.23
C ALA A 397 14.61 -9.20 12.41
N PRO A 398 13.88 -9.51 13.50
CA PRO A 398 13.80 -8.62 14.66
C PRO A 398 15.13 -8.42 15.40
N GLY A 399 15.98 -9.44 15.48
CA GLY A 399 17.24 -9.41 16.23
C GLY A 399 18.49 -9.18 15.39
N ASP A 400 18.48 -9.53 14.11
CA ASP A 400 19.63 -9.49 13.23
C ASP A 400 19.57 -8.31 12.25
N PRO A 401 20.50 -7.34 12.28
CA PRO A 401 20.46 -6.15 11.42
C PRO A 401 20.57 -6.47 9.92
N VAL A 402 21.32 -7.50 9.53
CA VAL A 402 21.51 -7.90 8.12
C VAL A 402 20.22 -8.50 7.57
N VAL A 403 19.65 -9.47 8.31
CA VAL A 403 18.39 -10.11 7.94
C VAL A 403 17.25 -9.09 8.00
N GLY A 404 17.17 -8.31 9.07
CA GLY A 404 16.15 -7.27 9.25
C GLY A 404 16.22 -6.18 8.18
N GLY A 405 17.42 -5.76 7.79
CA GLY A 405 17.62 -4.80 6.71
C GLY A 405 17.13 -5.33 5.36
N ALA A 406 17.51 -6.55 4.99
CA ALA A 406 17.05 -7.20 3.77
C ALA A 406 15.52 -7.43 3.78
N PHE A 407 14.98 -7.87 4.92
CA PHE A 407 13.56 -8.11 5.08
C PHE A 407 12.75 -6.82 4.89
N ARG A 408 13.13 -5.73 5.54
CA ARG A 408 12.46 -4.42 5.36
C ARG A 408 12.59 -3.89 3.93
N ALA A 409 13.76 -4.05 3.29
CA ALA A 409 13.94 -3.62 1.90
C ALA A 409 13.01 -4.36 0.93
N VAL A 410 12.71 -5.63 1.19
CA VAL A 410 11.73 -6.41 0.41
C VAL A 410 10.30 -5.98 0.73
N LEU A 411 9.93 -5.81 2.00
CA LEU A 411 8.59 -5.39 2.41
C LEU A 411 8.25 -3.98 1.91
N THR A 412 9.24 -3.08 1.85
CA THR A 412 9.07 -1.72 1.32
C THR A 412 9.22 -1.63 -0.21
N LEU A 413 9.27 -2.77 -0.90
CA LEU A 413 9.38 -2.89 -2.37
C LEU A 413 10.64 -2.20 -2.94
N ALA A 414 11.64 -1.93 -2.11
CA ALA A 414 12.91 -1.34 -2.52
C ALA A 414 13.87 -2.36 -3.14
N ARG A 415 13.70 -3.64 -2.82
CA ARG A 415 14.48 -4.76 -3.33
C ARG A 415 13.59 -5.94 -3.70
N PRO A 416 13.96 -6.73 -4.70
CA PRO A 416 13.22 -7.94 -5.04
C PRO A 416 13.35 -9.00 -3.93
N VAL A 417 12.40 -9.94 -3.88
CA VAL A 417 12.38 -11.05 -2.90
C VAL A 417 13.70 -11.86 -2.92
N SER A 418 14.37 -11.95 -4.08
CA SER A 418 15.69 -12.59 -4.20
C SER A 418 16.76 -11.99 -3.30
N ALA A 419 16.62 -10.75 -2.84
CA ALA A 419 17.54 -10.14 -1.88
C ALA A 419 17.59 -10.88 -0.53
N LEU A 420 16.52 -11.60 -0.16
CA LEU A 420 16.49 -12.45 1.03
C LEU A 420 17.40 -13.68 0.91
N PHE A 421 17.78 -14.06 -0.30
CA PHE A 421 18.66 -15.19 -0.60
C PHE A 421 20.09 -14.76 -0.90
N ALA A 422 20.42 -13.47 -0.77
CA ALA A 422 21.79 -12.99 -0.93
C ALA A 422 22.74 -13.68 0.08
N PRO A 423 23.99 -13.99 -0.30
CA PRO A 423 24.89 -14.80 0.53
C PRO A 423 25.03 -14.34 1.99
N PRO A 424 25.15 -13.03 2.30
CA PRO A 424 25.22 -12.58 3.69
C PRO A 424 23.94 -12.87 4.48
N VAL A 425 22.77 -12.69 3.85
CA VAL A 425 21.47 -12.94 4.46
C VAL A 425 21.27 -14.44 4.66
N ALA A 426 21.52 -15.24 3.62
CA ALA A 426 21.41 -16.69 3.69
C ALA A 426 22.31 -17.30 4.77
N ARG A 427 23.55 -16.81 4.86
CA ARG A 427 24.47 -17.22 5.94
C ARG A 427 23.91 -16.90 7.33
N ALA A 428 23.41 -15.67 7.53
CA ALA A 428 22.82 -15.27 8.80
C ALA A 428 21.57 -16.08 9.14
N VAL A 429 20.70 -16.37 8.14
CA VAL A 429 19.47 -17.14 8.33
C VAL A 429 19.77 -18.62 8.67
N LEU A 430 20.73 -19.24 7.99
CA LEU A 430 20.95 -20.70 8.06
C LEU A 430 21.93 -21.10 9.17
N PHE A 431 22.99 -20.31 9.39
CA PHE A 431 24.14 -20.75 10.17
C PHE A 431 24.44 -19.85 11.40
N ALA A 432 24.00 -18.58 11.44
CA ALA A 432 24.24 -17.76 12.60
C ALA A 432 23.34 -18.20 13.79
N ARG A 433 23.81 -17.98 15.00
CA ARG A 433 22.98 -18.12 16.20
C ARG A 433 21.91 -17.04 16.20
N PRO A 434 20.66 -17.35 16.65
CA PRO A 434 19.63 -16.31 16.80
C PRO A 434 20.13 -15.19 17.72
N ALA A 435 20.10 -13.96 17.25
CA ALA A 435 20.39 -12.81 18.08
C ALA A 435 19.22 -12.57 19.07
N PRO A 436 19.50 -12.11 20.29
CA PRO A 436 18.45 -11.78 21.25
C PRO A 436 17.58 -10.64 20.72
N THR A 437 16.30 -10.72 20.99
CA THR A 437 15.32 -9.64 20.71
C THR A 437 14.90 -9.00 22.03
N PRO A 438 14.54 -7.69 22.00
CA PRO A 438 13.98 -7.05 23.18
C PRO A 438 12.75 -7.78 23.70
N THR A 439 12.63 -7.88 25.02
CA THR A 439 11.42 -8.42 25.71
C THR A 439 10.37 -7.35 25.90
N GLU A 440 10.79 -6.10 25.96
CA GLU A 440 9.95 -4.90 26.07
C GLU A 440 10.14 -3.98 24.86
N PRO A 441 9.19 -3.07 24.58
CA PRO A 441 9.36 -2.08 23.52
C PRO A 441 10.66 -1.30 23.70
N PRO A 442 11.57 -1.28 22.71
CA PRO A 442 12.85 -0.58 22.87
C PRO A 442 12.65 0.95 22.83
N ALA A 443 12.90 1.62 23.93
CA ALA A 443 12.66 3.05 24.11
C ALA A 443 13.56 3.94 23.24
N ALA A 444 14.84 3.56 23.01
CA ALA A 444 15.78 4.35 22.25
C ALA A 444 16.47 3.54 21.14
N PRO A 445 16.91 4.18 20.04
CA PRO A 445 17.77 3.55 19.06
C PRO A 445 19.08 3.08 19.70
N GLU A 446 19.52 1.89 19.34
CA GLU A 446 20.85 1.41 19.72
C GLU A 446 21.91 2.24 18.97
N GLY A 447 22.83 2.85 19.70
CA GLY A 447 23.97 3.58 19.11
C GLY A 447 24.83 2.65 18.26
N PRO A 448 25.68 3.19 17.34
CA PRO A 448 26.62 2.39 16.58
C PRO A 448 27.56 1.67 17.57
N GLY A 449 27.37 0.37 17.71
CA GLY A 449 28.19 -0.64 18.32
C GLY A 449 29.04 -0.25 19.52
N VAL A 450 28.47 -0.06 20.71
CA VAL A 450 29.22 -0.33 21.94
C VAL A 450 29.11 -1.81 22.22
N ASN A 451 30.15 -2.54 21.85
CA ASN A 451 30.34 -3.93 22.25
C ASN A 451 30.40 -3.95 23.79
N ARG A 452 29.33 -4.25 24.48
CA ARG A 452 29.38 -4.59 25.90
C ARG A 452 29.89 -6.02 26.03
N SER A 453 31.20 -6.17 25.82
CA SER A 453 31.95 -7.32 26.28
C SER A 453 32.56 -6.98 27.65
N GLY A 454 32.07 -7.65 28.69
CA GLY A 454 32.84 -7.95 29.88
C GLY A 454 33.20 -6.79 30.81
N SER A 455 32.33 -6.52 31.77
CA SER A 455 32.81 -6.03 33.06
C SER A 455 33.50 -7.20 33.81
N ASP A 456 34.82 -7.29 33.66
CA ASP A 456 35.60 -8.01 34.66
C ASP A 456 36.37 -6.96 35.50
N GLY A 457 36.16 -7.09 36.79
CA GLY A 457 36.77 -6.26 37.78
C GLY A 457 38.29 -6.47 37.84
N GLY A 458 39.01 -5.40 38.01
CA GLY A 458 40.42 -5.35 38.29
C GLY A 458 40.70 -4.16 39.16
N SER A 459 40.84 -4.45 40.46
CA SER A 459 41.28 -3.49 41.50
C SER A 459 42.74 -3.03 41.24
N ILE A 460 42.88 -1.80 41.46
CA ILE A 460 43.99 -0.92 41.90
C ILE A 460 45.35 -1.61 42.26
N PRO A 461 46.53 -0.95 42.14
CA PRO A 461 46.87 0.12 43.06
C PRO A 461 47.04 1.49 42.46
#